data_841b33e6f57c453fe8eee7025c83230f
#
_entry.id   841b33e6f57c453fe8eee7025c83230f
#
_cell.length_a   1.000
_cell.length_b   1.000
_cell.length_c   1.000
_cell.angle_alpha   90.00
_cell.angle_beta   90.00
_cell.angle_gamma   90.00
#
_symmetry.space_group_name_H-M   'P 1'
#
loop_
_entity.id
_entity.type
_entity.pdbx_description
1 polymer ?
#
loop_
_entity_poly.entity_id
_entity_poly.type
_entity_poly.pdbx_seq_one_letter_code
_entity_poly.pdbx_strand_id
1 'polypeptide(L)'
;MTLLGPESKIAASEYDRLEPAERGAAEVFVKAHPPGAGAPLAVVIPAFNEEPTVGNVIAGIPAEAAGLRTEVIVVVDGARDATAARASEAGALVCDVPVNRGQGAALRLGYWLARARGAQVIVTIDADGQYEAREITNVIEPILSGRADFVSGSRRLGNELTTDATRHAGVIVFGALISLLVRQRITDPACGLRAMRSEVTAAVTLEQPQYQASELMISAALNGFRLAEVPTTMRDRGKHATGTKKGGNLGYGVRFARAAVHTWWRDRTAARKRLRPENTQCS
;
A
#
# COMPACT_ATOMS: atom_id res chain seq x y z
N MET A 1 19.59 -20.80 6.30
CA MET A 1 18.20 -20.83 6.72
C MET A 1 17.36 -20.22 5.62
N THR A 2 16.78 -21.05 4.74
CA THR A 2 16.16 -20.62 3.48
C THR A 2 14.64 -20.58 3.71
N LEU A 3 14.12 -19.43 4.16
CA LEU A 3 12.67 -19.24 4.34
C LEU A 3 11.95 -19.00 3.01
N LEU A 4 12.66 -18.87 1.90
CA LEU A 4 12.13 -18.49 0.60
C LEU A 4 12.76 -19.35 -0.50
N GLY A 5 12.01 -19.74 -1.53
CA GLY A 5 12.50 -20.51 -2.68
C GLY A 5 13.50 -19.74 -3.57
N PRO A 6 14.07 -20.38 -4.60
CA PRO A 6 15.22 -19.85 -5.36
C PRO A 6 14.98 -18.59 -6.20
N GLU A 7 13.72 -18.11 -6.34
CA GLU A 7 13.41 -16.83 -7.01
C GLU A 7 13.59 -15.59 -6.10
N SER A 8 14.19 -15.74 -4.92
CA SER A 8 14.06 -14.84 -3.79
C SER A 8 15.25 -13.96 -3.45
N LYS A 9 16.21 -13.68 -4.36
CA LYS A 9 17.31 -12.74 -4.04
C LYS A 9 16.79 -11.33 -3.68
N ILE A 10 15.73 -10.88 -4.33
CA ILE A 10 15.08 -9.58 -4.03
C ILE A 10 14.33 -9.67 -2.71
N ALA A 11 13.57 -10.74 -2.49
CA ALA A 11 12.85 -10.97 -1.24
C ALA A 11 13.79 -11.12 -0.03
N ALA A 12 14.97 -11.72 -0.20
CA ALA A 12 15.99 -11.81 0.84
C ALA A 12 16.54 -10.42 1.22
N SER A 13 16.89 -9.60 0.22
CA SER A 13 17.41 -8.25 0.48
C SER A 13 16.39 -7.32 1.15
N GLU A 14 15.11 -7.49 0.89
CA GLU A 14 14.03 -6.75 1.55
C GLU A 14 13.83 -7.23 2.99
N TYR A 15 13.87 -8.55 3.20
CA TYR A 15 13.79 -9.12 4.53
C TYR A 15 14.91 -8.61 5.45
N ASP A 16 16.14 -8.49 4.92
CA ASP A 16 17.27 -7.96 5.67
C ASP A 16 17.11 -6.49 6.07
N ARG A 17 16.25 -5.74 5.36
CA ARG A 17 15.90 -4.34 5.67
C ARG A 17 14.80 -4.20 6.72
N LEU A 18 14.06 -5.28 7.02
CA LEU A 18 13.07 -5.25 8.08
C LEU A 18 13.73 -5.02 9.43
N GLU A 19 13.11 -4.23 10.26
CA GLU A 19 13.55 -4.05 11.64
C GLU A 19 13.37 -5.33 12.47
N PRO A 20 14.08 -5.52 13.58
CA PRO A 20 14.00 -6.75 14.36
C PRO A 20 12.59 -7.16 14.76
N ALA A 21 11.73 -6.20 15.15
CA ALA A 21 10.34 -6.46 15.52
C ALA A 21 9.50 -6.93 14.33
N GLU A 22 9.69 -6.32 13.15
CA GLU A 22 9.03 -6.72 11.90
C GLU A 22 9.50 -8.11 11.46
N ARG A 23 10.79 -8.41 11.56
CA ARG A 23 11.35 -9.75 11.25
C ARG A 23 10.75 -10.82 12.13
N GLY A 24 10.70 -10.59 13.45
CA GLY A 24 10.10 -11.55 14.38
C GLY A 24 8.62 -11.82 14.07
N ALA A 25 7.84 -10.79 13.77
CA ALA A 25 6.44 -10.94 13.38
C ALA A 25 6.32 -11.68 12.03
N ALA A 26 7.17 -11.36 11.04
CA ALA A 26 7.20 -12.04 9.76
C ALA A 26 7.53 -13.54 9.88
N GLU A 27 8.48 -13.91 10.75
CA GLU A 27 8.83 -15.31 11.01
C GLU A 27 7.66 -16.11 11.61
N VAL A 28 6.97 -15.52 12.57
CA VAL A 28 5.76 -16.13 13.17
C VAL A 28 4.69 -16.32 12.10
N PHE A 29 4.43 -15.28 11.29
CA PHE A 29 3.45 -15.31 10.21
C PHE A 29 3.78 -16.39 9.17
N VAL A 30 5.02 -16.42 8.66
CA VAL A 30 5.47 -17.39 7.63
C VAL A 30 5.43 -18.83 8.14
N LYS A 31 5.71 -19.05 9.43
CA LYS A 31 5.59 -20.36 10.06
C LYS A 31 4.14 -20.85 10.09
N ALA A 32 3.19 -19.97 10.38
CA ALA A 32 1.76 -20.29 10.40
C ALA A 32 1.16 -20.37 8.97
N HIS A 33 1.69 -19.58 8.04
CA HIS A 33 1.18 -19.42 6.68
C HIS A 33 2.31 -19.60 5.66
N PRO A 34 2.62 -20.83 5.22
CA PRO A 34 3.76 -21.13 4.37
C PRO A 34 3.78 -20.35 3.06
N PRO A 35 4.99 -20.01 2.55
CA PRO A 35 5.17 -19.35 1.26
C PRO A 35 4.59 -20.16 0.09
N GLY A 36 4.13 -19.46 -0.97
CA GLY A 36 3.62 -20.06 -2.19
C GLY A 36 2.24 -20.72 -2.08
N ALA A 37 1.63 -20.75 -0.88
CA ALA A 37 0.33 -21.38 -0.64
C ALA A 37 -0.84 -20.38 -0.62
N GLY A 38 -0.61 -19.14 -1.04
CA GLY A 38 -1.60 -18.06 -1.00
C GLY A 38 -2.55 -18.02 -2.18
N ALA A 39 -3.42 -17.02 -2.17
CA ALA A 39 -4.30 -16.70 -3.27
C ALA A 39 -3.60 -15.80 -4.31
N PRO A 40 -4.02 -15.83 -5.59
CA PRO A 40 -3.46 -14.94 -6.60
C PRO A 40 -3.75 -13.46 -6.35
N LEU A 41 -4.81 -13.13 -5.59
CA LEU A 41 -5.15 -11.79 -5.15
C LEU A 41 -4.97 -11.70 -3.64
N ALA A 42 -4.07 -10.82 -3.18
CA ALA A 42 -3.92 -10.51 -1.76
C ALA A 42 -4.43 -9.10 -1.46
N VAL A 43 -5.27 -8.97 -0.43
CA VAL A 43 -5.68 -7.67 0.11
C VAL A 43 -4.89 -7.40 1.38
N VAL A 44 -4.06 -6.36 1.35
CA VAL A 44 -3.20 -5.92 2.45
C VAL A 44 -3.86 -4.77 3.19
N ILE A 45 -4.08 -4.94 4.50
CA ILE A 45 -4.72 -3.98 5.38
C ILE A 45 -3.73 -3.58 6.49
N PRO A 46 -3.20 -2.35 6.48
CA PRO A 46 -2.46 -1.82 7.62
C PRO A 46 -3.44 -1.41 8.72
N ALA A 47 -3.26 -1.87 9.94
CA ALA A 47 -4.20 -1.61 11.04
C ALA A 47 -3.47 -1.16 12.32
N PHE A 48 -3.97 -0.09 12.95
CA PHE A 48 -3.50 0.41 14.25
C PHE A 48 -4.66 0.94 15.08
N ASN A 49 -5.05 0.21 16.12
CA ASN A 49 -6.20 0.54 16.98
C ASN A 49 -7.50 0.73 16.17
N GLU A 50 -7.83 -0.27 15.35
CA GLU A 50 -9.01 -0.31 14.48
C GLU A 50 -9.97 -1.46 14.87
N GLU A 51 -9.98 -1.84 16.16
CA GLU A 51 -10.88 -2.86 16.72
C GLU A 51 -12.34 -2.68 16.27
N PRO A 52 -12.92 -1.44 16.24
CA PRO A 52 -14.33 -1.26 15.92
C PRO A 52 -14.66 -1.48 14.42
N THR A 53 -13.67 -1.42 13.53
CA THR A 53 -13.89 -1.32 12.08
C THR A 53 -13.30 -2.46 11.29
N VAL A 54 -12.13 -2.97 11.70
CA VAL A 54 -11.34 -3.94 10.92
C VAL A 54 -12.13 -5.20 10.54
N GLY A 55 -12.93 -5.75 11.46
CA GLY A 55 -13.75 -6.93 11.19
C GLY A 55 -14.78 -6.70 10.08
N ASN A 56 -15.45 -5.54 10.09
CA ASN A 56 -16.42 -5.19 9.06
C ASN A 56 -15.77 -4.94 7.69
N VAL A 57 -14.56 -4.35 7.67
CA VAL A 57 -13.79 -4.16 6.43
C VAL A 57 -13.45 -5.51 5.82
N ILE A 58 -12.94 -6.45 6.62
CA ILE A 58 -12.60 -7.80 6.18
C ILE A 58 -13.84 -8.55 5.66
N ALA A 59 -14.94 -8.52 6.40
CA ALA A 59 -16.19 -9.17 6.01
C ALA A 59 -16.77 -8.62 4.70
N GLY A 60 -16.47 -7.37 4.36
CA GLY A 60 -16.88 -6.75 3.09
C GLY A 60 -16.02 -7.13 1.89
N ILE A 61 -14.84 -7.76 2.09
CA ILE A 61 -13.96 -8.16 1.01
C ILE A 61 -14.50 -9.45 0.36
N PRO A 62 -14.71 -9.47 -0.97
CA PRO A 62 -15.20 -10.66 -1.63
C PRO A 62 -14.15 -11.78 -1.59
N ALA A 63 -14.60 -13.01 -1.32
CA ALA A 63 -13.74 -14.20 -1.35
C ALA A 63 -13.16 -14.47 -2.74
N GLU A 64 -13.80 -13.94 -3.77
CA GLU A 64 -13.35 -13.94 -5.16
C GLU A 64 -13.68 -12.62 -5.83
N ALA A 65 -12.70 -12.00 -6.52
CA ALA A 65 -12.88 -10.78 -7.27
C ALA A 65 -12.34 -10.95 -8.69
N ALA A 66 -13.18 -10.68 -9.69
CA ALA A 66 -12.88 -10.83 -11.12
C ALA A 66 -12.23 -12.19 -11.48
N GLY A 67 -12.72 -13.29 -10.91
CA GLY A 67 -12.22 -14.65 -11.16
C GLY A 67 -10.95 -15.00 -10.36
N LEU A 68 -10.45 -14.12 -9.50
CA LEU A 68 -9.31 -14.40 -8.64
C LEU A 68 -9.76 -14.68 -7.21
N ARG A 69 -9.36 -15.85 -6.68
CA ARG A 69 -9.50 -16.14 -5.25
C ARG A 69 -8.72 -15.11 -4.44
N THR A 70 -9.34 -14.60 -3.37
CA THR A 70 -8.79 -13.55 -2.52
C THR A 70 -8.31 -14.10 -1.18
N GLU A 71 -7.17 -13.64 -0.68
CA GLU A 71 -6.79 -13.77 0.72
C GLU A 71 -6.58 -12.38 1.33
N VAL A 72 -6.85 -12.24 2.61
CA VAL A 72 -6.71 -10.97 3.34
C VAL A 72 -5.55 -11.09 4.32
N ILE A 73 -4.60 -10.17 4.23
CA ILE A 73 -3.45 -10.07 5.13
C ILE A 73 -3.57 -8.76 5.90
N VAL A 74 -3.74 -8.85 7.21
CA VAL A 74 -3.77 -7.69 8.10
C VAL A 74 -2.43 -7.57 8.80
N VAL A 75 -1.77 -6.42 8.64
CA VAL A 75 -0.57 -6.08 9.39
C VAL A 75 -0.97 -5.14 10.52
N VAL A 76 -0.97 -5.65 11.73
CA VAL A 76 -1.26 -4.90 12.95
C VAL A 76 0.02 -4.24 13.43
N ASP A 77 0.07 -2.91 13.45
CA ASP A 77 1.27 -2.10 13.68
C ASP A 77 1.29 -1.59 15.12
N GLY A 78 1.53 -2.49 16.08
CA GLY A 78 1.66 -2.17 17.51
C GLY A 78 0.35 -1.68 18.14
N ALA A 79 -0.79 -2.22 17.74
CA ALA A 79 -2.09 -1.91 18.32
C ALA A 79 -2.14 -2.32 19.80
N ARG A 80 -2.96 -1.60 20.58
CA ARG A 80 -3.12 -1.82 22.02
C ARG A 80 -4.53 -2.28 22.40
N ASP A 81 -5.39 -2.43 21.40
CA ASP A 81 -6.77 -2.90 21.50
C ASP A 81 -6.91 -4.31 20.90
N ALA A 82 -8.12 -4.79 20.71
CA ALA A 82 -8.38 -6.11 20.15
C ALA A 82 -8.33 -6.18 18.61
N THR A 83 -7.66 -5.23 17.93
CA THR A 83 -7.57 -5.20 16.46
C THR A 83 -7.11 -6.53 15.87
N ALA A 84 -6.03 -7.14 16.41
CA ALA A 84 -5.49 -8.41 15.92
C ALA A 84 -6.49 -9.56 16.06
N ALA A 85 -7.14 -9.65 17.22
CA ALA A 85 -8.16 -10.68 17.50
C ALA A 85 -9.35 -10.53 16.55
N ARG A 86 -9.88 -9.31 16.39
CA ARG A 86 -11.00 -9.03 15.49
C ARG A 86 -10.69 -9.33 14.03
N ALA A 87 -9.46 -9.03 13.59
CA ALA A 87 -9.02 -9.37 12.23
C ALA A 87 -8.95 -10.90 12.02
N SER A 88 -8.42 -11.63 12.99
CA SER A 88 -8.34 -13.09 12.94
C SER A 88 -9.74 -13.74 12.99
N GLU A 89 -10.63 -13.28 13.87
CA GLU A 89 -12.03 -13.74 13.96
C GLU A 89 -12.79 -13.53 12.64
N ALA A 90 -12.46 -12.45 11.90
CA ALA A 90 -13.04 -12.16 10.60
C ALA A 90 -12.41 -12.97 9.44
N GLY A 91 -11.44 -13.87 9.73
CA GLY A 91 -10.84 -14.78 8.76
C GLY A 91 -9.61 -14.25 8.03
N ALA A 92 -9.00 -13.14 8.47
CA ALA A 92 -7.77 -12.64 7.91
C ALA A 92 -6.53 -13.37 8.43
N LEU A 93 -5.48 -13.42 7.62
CA LEU A 93 -4.13 -13.80 8.04
C LEU A 93 -3.50 -12.59 8.75
N VAL A 94 -3.20 -12.73 10.02
CA VAL A 94 -2.73 -11.61 10.85
C VAL A 94 -1.23 -11.67 11.07
N CYS A 95 -0.52 -10.59 10.72
CA CYS A 95 0.85 -10.34 11.12
C CYS A 95 0.84 -9.25 12.21
N ASP A 96 1.08 -9.64 13.46
CA ASP A 96 1.03 -8.74 14.61
C ASP A 96 2.44 -8.25 14.98
N VAL A 97 2.72 -6.99 14.69
CA VAL A 97 4.00 -6.34 15.01
C VAL A 97 3.87 -5.66 16.38
N PRO A 98 4.76 -5.95 17.34
CA PRO A 98 4.57 -5.48 18.72
C PRO A 98 4.83 -3.97 18.93
N VAL A 99 5.38 -3.28 17.93
CA VAL A 99 5.79 -1.87 18.01
C VAL A 99 5.24 -1.09 16.83
N ASN A 100 4.57 0.05 17.08
CA ASN A 100 4.10 0.94 16.01
C ASN A 100 5.26 1.59 15.27
N ARG A 101 5.34 1.32 13.96
CA ARG A 101 6.35 1.83 13.02
C ARG A 101 5.75 2.75 11.96
N GLY A 102 4.44 2.89 11.98
CA GLY A 102 3.67 3.69 11.02
C GLY A 102 3.18 2.91 9.82
N GLN A 103 2.13 3.43 9.20
CA GLN A 103 1.41 2.77 8.10
C GLN A 103 2.34 2.35 6.94
N GLY A 104 3.40 3.13 6.65
CA GLY A 104 4.38 2.79 5.62
C GLY A 104 5.16 1.51 5.91
N ALA A 105 5.53 1.28 7.16
CA ALA A 105 6.20 0.07 7.60
C ALA A 105 5.27 -1.14 7.51
N ALA A 106 4.03 -1.00 8.00
CA ALA A 106 3.01 -2.03 7.90
C ALA A 106 2.73 -2.44 6.44
N LEU A 107 2.64 -1.47 5.53
CA LEU A 107 2.44 -1.75 4.10
C LEU A 107 3.64 -2.46 3.46
N ARG A 108 4.89 -2.01 3.75
CA ARG A 108 6.09 -2.72 3.25
C ARG A 108 6.07 -4.18 3.65
N LEU A 109 5.84 -4.44 4.95
CA LEU A 109 5.77 -5.79 5.48
C LEU A 109 4.63 -6.58 4.82
N GLY A 110 3.43 -6.01 4.71
CA GLY A 110 2.28 -6.63 4.08
C GLY A 110 2.52 -6.97 2.61
N TYR A 111 3.17 -6.11 1.84
CA TYR A 111 3.54 -6.39 0.45
C TYR A 111 4.57 -7.51 0.35
N TRP A 112 5.56 -7.52 1.24
CA TRP A 112 6.52 -8.61 1.30
C TRP A 112 5.84 -9.94 1.62
N LEU A 113 4.94 -9.99 2.62
CA LEU A 113 4.17 -11.17 2.98
C LEU A 113 3.28 -11.65 1.84
N ALA A 114 2.56 -10.75 1.15
CA ALA A 114 1.71 -11.07 0.02
C ALA A 114 2.52 -11.73 -1.12
N ARG A 115 3.69 -11.17 -1.45
CA ARG A 115 4.59 -11.77 -2.45
C ARG A 115 5.13 -13.13 -2.00
N ALA A 116 5.53 -13.26 -0.75
CA ALA A 116 6.01 -14.53 -0.19
C ALA A 116 4.91 -15.60 -0.27
N ARG A 117 3.64 -15.22 -0.13
CA ARG A 117 2.47 -16.09 -0.28
C ARG A 117 2.18 -16.46 -1.74
N GLY A 118 2.74 -15.75 -2.72
CA GLY A 118 2.57 -16.01 -4.16
C GLY A 118 1.51 -15.14 -4.83
N ALA A 119 1.10 -14.02 -4.21
CA ALA A 119 0.15 -13.11 -4.80
C ALA A 119 0.68 -12.52 -6.12
N GLN A 120 -0.15 -12.50 -7.16
CA GLN A 120 0.12 -11.87 -8.45
C GLN A 120 -0.36 -10.43 -8.47
N VAL A 121 -1.49 -10.17 -7.83
CA VAL A 121 -2.08 -8.83 -7.66
C VAL A 121 -2.22 -8.56 -6.17
N ILE A 122 -1.82 -7.36 -5.77
CA ILE A 122 -1.92 -6.89 -4.40
C ILE A 122 -2.86 -5.67 -4.38
N VAL A 123 -3.86 -5.72 -3.50
CA VAL A 123 -4.75 -4.59 -3.21
C VAL A 123 -4.41 -4.06 -1.82
N THR A 124 -4.45 -2.75 -1.67
CA THR A 124 -4.41 -2.08 -0.35
C THR A 124 -5.76 -1.44 -0.08
N ILE A 125 -6.26 -1.59 1.13
CA ILE A 125 -7.42 -0.88 1.65
C ILE A 125 -7.18 -0.50 3.11
N ASP A 126 -7.64 0.69 3.52
CA ASP A 126 -7.50 1.14 4.91
C ASP A 126 -8.48 0.40 5.85
N ALA A 127 -8.08 0.16 7.10
CA ALA A 127 -8.86 -0.58 8.10
C ALA A 127 -10.04 0.22 8.69
N ASP A 128 -10.15 1.53 8.40
CA ASP A 128 -11.09 2.46 9.04
C ASP A 128 -12.51 2.45 8.45
N GLY A 129 -12.76 1.62 7.44
CA GLY A 129 -14.06 1.46 6.80
C GLY A 129 -14.50 2.63 5.90
N GLN A 130 -13.59 3.57 5.58
CA GLN A 130 -13.94 4.69 4.70
C GLN A 130 -14.12 4.29 3.23
N TYR A 131 -13.47 3.21 2.78
CA TYR A 131 -13.57 2.68 1.42
C TYR A 131 -14.50 1.48 1.35
N GLU A 132 -15.20 1.33 0.24
CA GLU A 132 -16.05 0.18 0.01
C GLU A 132 -15.25 -1.01 -0.54
N ALA A 133 -15.16 -2.09 0.22
CA ALA A 133 -14.39 -3.27 -0.16
C ALA A 133 -14.88 -3.91 -1.48
N ARG A 134 -16.17 -3.77 -1.82
CA ARG A 134 -16.71 -4.23 -3.11
C ARG A 134 -16.09 -3.54 -4.33
N GLU A 135 -15.51 -2.33 -4.16
CA GLU A 135 -14.83 -1.60 -5.25
C GLU A 135 -13.44 -2.19 -5.58
N ILE A 136 -12.98 -3.22 -4.86
CA ILE A 136 -11.78 -3.98 -5.17
C ILE A 136 -11.81 -4.48 -6.62
N THR A 137 -12.95 -4.97 -7.10
CA THR A 137 -13.11 -5.41 -8.49
C THR A 137 -12.79 -4.29 -9.49
N ASN A 138 -13.19 -3.05 -9.20
CA ASN A 138 -12.96 -1.91 -10.09
C ASN A 138 -11.47 -1.54 -10.17
N VAL A 139 -10.72 -1.63 -9.07
CA VAL A 139 -9.29 -1.28 -9.07
C VAL A 139 -8.42 -2.38 -9.67
N ILE A 140 -8.82 -3.65 -9.63
CA ILE A 140 -8.04 -4.75 -10.23
C ILE A 140 -8.31 -4.94 -11.73
N GLU A 141 -9.46 -4.52 -12.24
CA GLU A 141 -9.85 -4.72 -13.64
C GLU A 141 -8.84 -4.15 -14.65
N PRO A 142 -8.30 -2.91 -14.50
CA PRO A 142 -7.29 -2.39 -15.43
C PRO A 142 -5.97 -3.18 -15.40
N ILE A 143 -5.67 -3.86 -14.28
CA ILE A 143 -4.48 -4.71 -14.16
C ILE A 143 -4.71 -6.02 -14.92
N LEU A 144 -5.86 -6.65 -14.72
CA LEU A 144 -6.20 -7.93 -15.36
C LEU A 144 -6.34 -7.80 -16.87
N SER A 145 -6.87 -6.68 -17.34
CA SER A 145 -6.94 -6.37 -18.78
C SER A 145 -5.61 -5.92 -19.39
N GLY A 146 -4.53 -5.83 -18.61
CA GLY A 146 -3.22 -5.40 -19.06
C GLY A 146 -3.12 -3.92 -19.41
N ARG A 147 -4.09 -3.08 -19.01
CA ARG A 147 -4.09 -1.62 -19.28
C ARG A 147 -3.23 -0.85 -18.30
N ALA A 148 -3.02 -1.35 -17.08
CA ALA A 148 -2.23 -0.72 -16.04
C ALA A 148 -1.43 -1.76 -15.24
N ASP A 149 -0.39 -1.30 -14.56
CA ASP A 149 0.42 -2.09 -13.63
C ASP A 149 0.18 -1.65 -12.18
N PHE A 150 -0.25 -0.38 -12.01
CA PHE A 150 -0.67 0.24 -10.76
C PHE A 150 -1.97 1.02 -10.97
N VAL A 151 -2.95 0.81 -10.10
CA VAL A 151 -4.25 1.50 -10.13
C VAL A 151 -4.53 2.12 -8.78
N SER A 152 -4.86 3.39 -8.75
CA SER A 152 -5.37 4.08 -7.57
C SER A 152 -6.86 4.37 -7.72
N GLY A 153 -7.61 4.18 -6.65
CA GLY A 153 -8.93 4.80 -6.58
C GLY A 153 -8.78 6.33 -6.60
N SER A 154 -9.77 7.01 -7.12
CA SER A 154 -9.85 8.47 -7.08
C SER A 154 -11.22 8.92 -6.59
N ARG A 155 -11.24 9.63 -5.47
CA ARG A 155 -12.43 10.26 -4.92
C ARG A 155 -12.94 11.39 -5.83
N ARG A 156 -12.06 11.99 -6.59
CA ARG A 156 -12.38 13.06 -7.53
C ARG A 156 -13.03 12.57 -8.82
N LEU A 157 -12.77 11.35 -9.21
CA LEU A 157 -13.44 10.67 -10.33
C LEU A 157 -14.74 10.00 -9.87
N GLY A 158 -14.82 9.65 -8.59
CA GLY A 158 -15.97 9.03 -7.95
C GLY A 158 -16.73 9.99 -7.01
N ASN A 159 -17.01 9.52 -5.79
CA ASN A 159 -17.78 10.27 -4.81
C ASN A 159 -16.97 10.45 -3.51
N GLU A 160 -16.73 11.69 -3.12
CA GLU A 160 -16.25 12.04 -1.79
C GLU A 160 -17.43 12.53 -0.95
N LEU A 161 -17.88 11.69 -0.01
CA LEU A 161 -19.02 12.01 0.85
C LEU A 161 -18.60 12.78 2.11
N THR A 162 -17.33 13.21 2.19
CA THR A 162 -16.81 13.99 3.31
C THR A 162 -16.99 15.49 3.07
N THR A 163 -17.29 16.24 4.15
CA THR A 163 -17.56 17.68 4.09
C THR A 163 -16.34 18.57 4.34
N ASP A 164 -15.14 18.02 4.44
CA ASP A 164 -13.90 18.75 4.76
C ASP A 164 -13.33 19.45 3.51
N ALA A 165 -13.71 20.72 3.32
CA ALA A 165 -13.24 21.57 2.21
C ALA A 165 -11.70 21.74 2.18
N THR A 166 -11.04 21.74 3.35
CA THR A 166 -9.56 21.89 3.44
C THR A 166 -8.87 20.63 2.91
N ARG A 167 -9.42 19.47 3.21
CA ARG A 167 -8.95 18.19 2.69
C ARG A 167 -9.10 18.16 1.17
N HIS A 168 -10.24 18.63 0.66
CA HIS A 168 -10.53 18.68 -0.77
C HIS A 168 -9.53 19.58 -1.53
N ALA A 169 -9.27 20.79 -1.03
CA ALA A 169 -8.26 21.68 -1.59
C ALA A 169 -6.85 21.05 -1.57
N GLY A 170 -6.49 20.38 -0.48
CA GLY A 170 -5.22 19.65 -0.35
C GLY A 170 -5.05 18.58 -1.41
N VAL A 171 -6.08 17.77 -1.69
CA VAL A 171 -6.03 16.72 -2.72
C VAL A 171 -5.77 17.31 -4.11
N ILE A 172 -6.39 18.48 -4.43
CA ILE A 172 -6.18 19.17 -5.72
C ILE A 172 -4.73 19.63 -5.86
N VAL A 173 -4.20 20.34 -4.84
CA VAL A 173 -2.83 20.88 -4.87
C VAL A 173 -1.81 19.75 -4.95
N PHE A 174 -2.00 18.69 -4.15
CA PHE A 174 -1.09 17.54 -4.16
C PHE A 174 -1.19 16.74 -5.44
N GLY A 175 -2.40 16.58 -6.00
CA GLY A 175 -2.60 15.97 -7.32
C GLY A 175 -1.85 16.71 -8.43
N ALA A 176 -1.90 18.05 -8.44
CA ALA A 176 -1.16 18.87 -9.39
C ALA A 176 0.36 18.71 -9.23
N LEU A 177 0.86 18.72 -7.98
CA LEU A 177 2.29 18.50 -7.71
C LEU A 177 2.76 17.13 -8.20
N ILE A 178 2.05 16.06 -7.85
CA ILE A 178 2.42 14.71 -8.28
C ILE A 178 2.32 14.59 -9.80
N SER A 179 1.27 15.14 -10.42
CA SER A 179 1.12 15.15 -11.89
C SER A 179 2.33 15.76 -12.59
N LEU A 180 2.85 16.88 -12.05
CA LEU A 180 4.05 17.54 -12.58
C LEU A 180 5.29 16.63 -12.44
N LEU A 181 5.46 15.98 -11.29
CA LEU A 181 6.63 15.15 -10.99
C LEU A 181 6.65 13.89 -11.86
N VAL A 182 5.50 13.23 -12.06
CA VAL A 182 5.40 11.98 -12.83
C VAL A 182 5.05 12.20 -14.30
N ARG A 183 4.76 13.44 -14.71
CA ARG A 183 4.36 13.81 -16.09
C ARG A 183 3.10 13.06 -16.58
N GLN A 184 2.22 12.74 -15.65
CA GLN A 184 0.93 12.12 -15.91
C GLN A 184 -0.14 12.78 -15.05
N ARG A 185 -1.35 12.95 -15.56
CA ARG A 185 -2.45 13.51 -14.78
C ARG A 185 -2.83 12.57 -13.64
N ILE A 186 -2.69 13.04 -12.40
CA ILE A 186 -3.09 12.39 -11.17
C ILE A 186 -4.14 13.24 -10.48
N THR A 187 -5.27 12.65 -10.13
CA THR A 187 -6.40 13.37 -9.53
C THR A 187 -6.47 13.16 -8.03
N ASP A 188 -6.04 12.00 -7.51
CA ASP A 188 -6.06 11.66 -6.09
C ASP A 188 -4.82 10.88 -5.63
N PRO A 189 -3.73 11.56 -5.24
CA PRO A 189 -2.48 10.90 -4.86
C PRO A 189 -2.51 10.27 -3.46
N ALA A 190 -3.61 10.41 -2.72
CA ALA A 190 -3.71 10.00 -1.31
C ALA A 190 -4.85 9.00 -1.05
N CYS A 191 -5.40 8.38 -2.10
CA CYS A 191 -6.42 7.35 -1.94
C CYS A 191 -5.87 6.11 -1.25
N GLY A 192 -6.59 5.54 -0.27
CA GLY A 192 -6.21 4.32 0.45
C GLY A 192 -6.53 3.03 -0.32
N LEU A 193 -7.48 3.08 -1.26
CA LEU A 193 -7.82 1.93 -2.10
C LEU A 193 -6.97 1.92 -3.37
N ARG A 194 -6.10 0.91 -3.50
CA ARG A 194 -5.14 0.78 -4.60
C ARG A 194 -4.96 -0.68 -4.97
N ALA A 195 -4.64 -0.94 -6.23
CA ALA A 195 -4.24 -2.26 -6.71
C ALA A 195 -2.96 -2.16 -7.53
N MET A 196 -2.15 -3.20 -7.50
CA MET A 196 -0.91 -3.24 -8.26
C MET A 196 -0.47 -4.68 -8.53
N ARG A 197 0.32 -4.88 -9.59
CA ARG A 197 1.04 -6.13 -9.79
C ARG A 197 2.07 -6.31 -8.68
N SER A 198 2.33 -7.54 -8.29
CA SER A 198 3.35 -7.86 -7.28
C SER A 198 4.73 -7.30 -7.63
N GLU A 199 5.08 -7.26 -8.91
CA GLU A 199 6.35 -6.73 -9.41
C GLU A 199 6.52 -5.23 -9.09
N VAL A 200 5.43 -4.45 -9.07
CA VAL A 200 5.47 -3.04 -8.66
C VAL A 200 5.98 -2.91 -7.24
N THR A 201 5.43 -3.71 -6.31
CA THR A 201 5.84 -3.66 -4.91
C THR A 201 7.27 -4.15 -4.66
N ALA A 202 7.80 -5.01 -5.53
CA ALA A 202 9.18 -5.47 -5.48
C ALA A 202 10.18 -4.44 -6.04
N ALA A 203 9.73 -3.63 -7.01
CA ALA A 203 10.59 -2.66 -7.69
C ALA A 203 10.70 -1.31 -6.96
N VAL A 204 9.76 -0.99 -6.05
CA VAL A 204 9.72 0.29 -5.36
C VAL A 204 10.36 0.22 -3.97
N THR A 205 10.94 1.33 -3.53
CA THR A 205 11.45 1.49 -2.16
C THR A 205 10.53 2.44 -1.42
N LEU A 206 9.92 1.98 -0.33
CA LEU A 206 9.05 2.78 0.53
C LEU A 206 9.80 3.14 1.81
N GLU A 207 9.98 4.43 2.05
CA GLU A 207 10.69 4.97 3.23
C GLU A 207 9.80 5.87 4.07
N GLN A 208 8.72 6.41 3.48
CA GLN A 208 7.85 7.37 4.17
C GLN A 208 6.90 6.67 5.16
N PRO A 209 6.89 7.08 6.43
CA PRO A 209 5.98 6.49 7.42
C PRO A 209 4.52 6.94 7.24
N GLN A 210 4.27 8.11 6.63
CA GLN A 210 2.93 8.71 6.52
C GLN A 210 2.44 8.96 5.10
N TYR A 211 3.34 9.15 4.12
CA TYR A 211 2.99 9.56 2.75
C TYR A 211 3.23 8.46 1.73
N GLN A 212 3.18 7.22 2.17
CA GLN A 212 3.47 6.02 1.38
C GLN A 212 2.58 5.88 0.13
N ALA A 213 1.36 6.42 0.13
CA ALA A 213 0.47 6.40 -1.04
C ALA A 213 1.09 7.15 -2.22
N SER A 214 1.54 8.38 -1.97
CA SER A 214 2.18 9.22 -2.97
C SER A 214 3.58 8.73 -3.30
N GLU A 215 4.32 8.23 -2.32
CA GLU A 215 5.64 7.64 -2.53
C GLU A 215 5.54 6.44 -3.48
N LEU A 216 4.64 5.51 -3.21
CA LEU A 216 4.41 4.33 -4.05
C LEU A 216 4.05 4.72 -5.50
N MET A 217 3.15 5.69 -5.65
CA MET A 217 2.72 6.18 -6.97
C MET A 217 3.88 6.82 -7.76
N ILE A 218 4.66 7.71 -7.12
CA ILE A 218 5.82 8.36 -7.74
C ILE A 218 6.86 7.30 -8.12
N SER A 219 7.17 6.38 -7.22
CA SER A 219 8.15 5.34 -7.45
C SER A 219 7.73 4.40 -8.56
N ALA A 220 6.47 3.99 -8.62
CA ALA A 220 5.92 3.17 -9.69
C ALA A 220 6.07 3.88 -11.05
N ALA A 221 5.66 5.15 -11.15
CA ALA A 221 5.80 5.95 -12.38
C ALA A 221 7.25 6.07 -12.87
N LEU A 222 8.19 6.35 -11.95
CA LEU A 222 9.60 6.53 -12.28
C LEU A 222 10.33 5.22 -12.62
N ASN A 223 9.78 4.08 -12.19
CA ASN A 223 10.24 2.76 -12.62
C ASN A 223 9.58 2.29 -13.93
N GLY A 224 8.76 3.13 -14.58
CA GLY A 224 8.18 2.85 -15.89
C GLY A 224 6.88 2.03 -15.88
N PHE A 225 6.27 1.83 -14.71
CA PHE A 225 4.97 1.17 -14.61
C PHE A 225 3.85 2.09 -15.09
N ARG A 226 2.85 1.48 -15.73
CA ARG A 226 1.66 2.18 -16.23
C ARG A 226 0.68 2.41 -15.08
N LEU A 227 0.37 3.68 -14.83
CA LEU A 227 -0.56 4.09 -13.80
C LEU A 227 -1.94 4.35 -14.40
N ALA A 228 -2.99 4.02 -13.64
CA ALA A 228 -4.37 4.40 -13.92
C ALA A 228 -5.09 4.85 -12.65
N GLU A 229 -6.15 5.61 -12.80
CA GLU A 229 -7.07 5.95 -11.74
C GLU A 229 -8.48 5.51 -12.12
N VAL A 230 -9.23 5.00 -11.13
CA VAL A 230 -10.64 4.61 -11.29
C VAL A 230 -11.50 5.32 -10.26
N PRO A 231 -12.79 5.60 -10.56
CA PRO A 231 -13.69 6.17 -9.57
C PRO A 231 -13.78 5.30 -8.32
N THR A 232 -13.76 5.94 -7.14
CA THR A 232 -14.00 5.27 -5.85
C THR A 232 -14.82 6.15 -4.93
N THR A 233 -15.54 5.50 -4.01
CA THR A 233 -16.35 6.16 -2.99
C THR A 233 -15.61 6.18 -1.67
N MET A 234 -15.52 7.35 -1.06
CA MET A 234 -15.00 7.51 0.29
C MET A 234 -16.08 8.06 1.20
N ARG A 235 -16.37 7.34 2.28
CA ARG A 235 -17.34 7.72 3.32
C ARG A 235 -16.66 8.45 4.46
N ASP A 236 -17.45 9.16 5.26
CA ASP A 236 -16.97 9.70 6.52
C ASP A 236 -16.56 8.59 7.47
N ARG A 237 -15.50 8.85 8.24
CA ARG A 237 -15.16 8.00 9.38
C ARG A 237 -16.32 8.03 10.36
N GLY A 238 -16.85 6.89 10.72
CA GLY A 238 -17.87 6.78 11.76
C GLY A 238 -17.39 7.41 13.08
N LYS A 239 -18.30 7.60 14.04
CA LYS A 239 -18.05 8.27 15.37
C LYS A 239 -16.92 7.65 16.21
N HIS A 240 -16.36 6.52 15.82
CA HIS A 240 -15.32 5.76 16.53
C HIS A 240 -13.90 6.01 16.03
N ALA A 241 -13.68 7.01 15.18
CA ALA A 241 -12.35 7.32 14.65
C ALA A 241 -11.38 7.79 15.75
N THR A 242 -10.40 6.98 16.08
CA THR A 242 -9.40 7.24 17.13
C THR A 242 -8.18 8.03 16.66
N GLY A 243 -8.13 8.47 15.41
CA GLY A 243 -6.98 9.16 14.82
C GLY A 243 -7.19 10.64 14.56
N THR A 244 -6.79 11.53 15.48
CA THR A 244 -6.60 12.95 15.16
C THR A 244 -5.34 13.15 14.32
N LYS A 245 -5.48 13.76 13.13
CA LYS A 245 -4.32 14.22 12.34
C LYS A 245 -3.52 15.23 13.16
N LYS A 246 -2.35 14.82 13.67
CA LYS A 246 -1.45 15.72 14.40
C LYS A 246 -0.79 16.71 13.40
N GLY A 247 -1.10 17.99 13.51
CA GLY A 247 -0.46 19.09 12.81
C GLY A 247 -1.44 19.95 12.03
N GLY A 248 -1.23 21.28 12.07
CA GLY A 248 -2.01 22.24 11.29
C GLY A 248 -1.87 21.97 9.77
N ASN A 249 -2.90 22.34 9.01
CA ASN A 249 -3.03 22.02 7.58
C ASN A 249 -1.81 22.47 6.73
N LEU A 250 -1.21 23.62 7.03
CA LEU A 250 -0.03 24.13 6.30
C LEU A 250 1.22 23.28 6.57
N GLY A 251 1.50 22.93 7.83
CA GLY A 251 2.63 22.07 8.18
C GLY A 251 2.52 20.65 7.59
N TYR A 252 1.31 20.12 7.48
CA TYR A 252 1.07 18.86 6.78
C TYR A 252 1.41 18.97 5.30
N GLY A 253 0.96 20.06 4.63
CA GLY A 253 1.22 20.29 3.22
C GLY A 253 2.70 20.41 2.89
N VAL A 254 3.47 21.13 3.70
CA VAL A 254 4.92 21.27 3.52
C VAL A 254 5.63 19.91 3.68
N ARG A 255 5.27 19.14 4.70
CA ARG A 255 5.84 17.78 4.88
C ARG A 255 5.51 16.85 3.72
N PHE A 256 4.27 16.89 3.23
CA PHE A 256 3.85 16.13 2.05
C PHE A 256 4.69 16.51 0.82
N ALA A 257 4.79 17.80 0.51
CA ALA A 257 5.55 18.30 -0.64
C ALA A 257 7.04 17.88 -0.55
N ARG A 258 7.65 18.01 0.63
CA ARG A 258 9.03 17.54 0.85
C ARG A 258 9.19 16.05 0.62
N ALA A 259 8.27 15.23 1.13
CA ALA A 259 8.30 13.78 0.93
C ALA A 259 8.16 13.43 -0.55
N ALA A 260 7.22 14.05 -1.27
CA ALA A 260 7.02 13.82 -2.70
C ALA A 260 8.26 14.20 -3.54
N VAL A 261 8.83 15.39 -3.30
CA VAL A 261 10.03 15.86 -4.01
C VAL A 261 11.24 14.99 -3.67
N HIS A 262 11.42 14.61 -2.40
CA HIS A 262 12.50 13.73 -1.97
C HIS A 262 12.41 12.36 -2.68
N THR A 263 11.24 11.73 -2.70
CA THR A 263 10.99 10.48 -3.40
C THR A 263 11.31 10.60 -4.89
N TRP A 264 10.79 11.64 -5.53
CA TRP A 264 11.04 11.88 -6.94
C TRP A 264 12.54 12.03 -7.24
N TRP A 265 13.26 12.80 -6.45
CA TRP A 265 14.70 13.02 -6.64
C TRP A 265 15.51 11.74 -6.42
N ARG A 266 15.22 11.00 -5.35
CA ARG A 266 15.84 9.70 -5.03
C ARG A 266 15.70 8.73 -6.19
N ASP A 267 14.46 8.50 -6.64
CA ASP A 267 14.17 7.46 -7.63
C ASP A 267 14.60 7.86 -9.04
N ARG A 268 14.50 9.15 -9.38
CA ARG A 268 15.04 9.67 -10.64
C ARG A 268 16.55 9.52 -10.73
N THR A 269 17.27 9.74 -9.65
CA THR A 269 18.72 9.54 -9.62
C THR A 269 19.10 8.07 -9.72
N ALA A 270 18.36 7.18 -9.07
CA ALA A 270 18.53 5.73 -9.17
C ALA A 270 18.25 5.22 -10.60
N ALA A 271 17.16 5.66 -11.22
CA ALA A 271 16.83 5.32 -12.60
C ALA A 271 17.93 5.77 -13.59
N ARG A 272 18.45 6.98 -13.42
CA ARG A 272 19.57 7.48 -14.25
C ARG A 272 20.86 6.66 -14.10
N LYS A 273 21.14 6.17 -12.89
CA LYS A 273 22.32 5.29 -12.66
C LYS A 273 22.15 3.94 -13.36
N ARG A 274 20.96 3.35 -13.37
CA ARG A 274 20.66 2.09 -14.08
C ARG A 274 20.81 2.21 -15.60
N LEU A 275 20.56 3.38 -16.17
CA LEU A 275 20.65 3.66 -17.61
C LEU A 275 22.06 4.06 -18.10
N ARG A 276 23.03 4.29 -17.20
CA ARG A 276 24.44 4.50 -17.57
C ARG A 276 25.09 3.12 -17.69
N PRO A 277 25.52 2.71 -18.91
CA PRO A 277 26.35 1.52 -19.04
C PRO A 277 27.62 1.76 -18.20
N GLU A 278 27.99 0.77 -17.38
CA GLU A 278 29.33 0.74 -16.81
C GLU A 278 30.30 0.76 -17.97
N ASN A 279 31.04 1.86 -18.13
CA ASN A 279 32.20 1.90 -18.99
C ASN A 279 33.19 0.90 -18.38
N THR A 280 33.12 -0.31 -18.84
CA THR A 280 34.17 -1.31 -18.60
C THR A 280 35.43 -0.71 -19.20
N GLN A 281 36.30 -0.18 -18.36
CA GLN A 281 37.65 0.17 -18.73
C GLN A 281 38.35 -1.17 -19.12
N CYS A 282 38.42 -1.42 -20.42
CA CYS A 282 39.45 -2.27 -20.98
C CYS A 282 40.76 -1.54 -20.79
N SER A 283 41.56 -2.03 -19.90
CA SER A 283 43.02 -1.77 -19.83
C SER A 283 43.72 -3.09 -19.95
#